data_263cf0e1bde9b149047c18824f380259
#
_entry.id   263cf0e1bde9b149047c18824f380259
#
_cell.length_a   1.000
_cell.length_b   1.000
_cell.length_c   1.000
_cell.angle_alpha   90.00
_cell.angle_beta   90.00
_cell.angle_gamma   90.00
#
_symmetry.space_group_name_H-M   'P 1'
#
loop_
_entity.id
_entity.type
_entity.pdbx_description
1 polymer ?
#
loop_
_entity_poly.entity_id
_entity_poly.type
_entity_poly.pdbx_seq_one_letter_code
_entity_poly.pdbx_strand_id
1 'polypeptide(L)'
;AFNNGLAAAGVALISRMVGEEHYEGAGKQAGALVGVALAMGAAINTFMFFAASAVMSFMGADGEVLGQAAAYLRVSSFEMIPLFIFAAFCSIRQSVGDMMYPVILSVVAAVANIAAAMVFINVLGMGIKGAAAASVAGQLSIVPFYIRGLFHGKDTVTITLDDMRLNAKEIKKLFKIAGPSIDCLLYTSDA
;
A
#
# COMPACT_ATOMS: atom_id res chain seq x y z
N ALA A 1 -9.02 4.88 5.21
CA ALA A 1 -9.21 4.43 6.60
C ALA A 1 -8.62 3.05 6.85
N PHE A 2 -9.01 1.99 6.11
CA PHE A 2 -8.58 0.61 6.37
C PHE A 2 -7.06 0.39 6.28
N ASN A 3 -6.40 0.93 5.25
CA ASN A 3 -4.95 0.83 5.07
C ASN A 3 -4.19 1.48 6.25
N ASN A 4 -4.67 2.63 6.73
CA ASN A 4 -4.07 3.32 7.88
C ASN A 4 -4.25 2.54 9.19
N GLY A 5 -5.40 1.88 9.38
CA GLY A 5 -5.64 1.02 10.54
C GLY A 5 -4.72 -0.20 10.57
N LEU A 6 -4.54 -0.85 9.42
CA LEU A 6 -3.62 -1.98 9.28
C LEU A 6 -2.16 -1.55 9.50
N ALA A 7 -1.78 -0.40 8.96
CA ALA A 7 -0.46 0.20 9.16
C ALA A 7 -0.19 0.51 10.63
N ALA A 8 -1.14 1.15 11.32
CA ALA A 8 -1.04 1.48 12.75
C ALA A 8 -0.92 0.21 13.63
N ALA A 9 -1.72 -0.82 13.34
CA ALA A 9 -1.61 -2.10 14.04
C ALA A 9 -0.24 -2.77 13.81
N GLY A 10 0.27 -2.69 12.59
CA GLY A 10 1.61 -3.17 12.25
C GLY A 10 2.69 -2.47 13.06
N VAL A 11 2.67 -1.13 13.10
CA VAL A 11 3.61 -0.33 13.91
C VAL A 11 3.52 -0.74 15.37
N ALA A 12 2.32 -0.78 15.96
CA ALA A 12 2.14 -1.08 17.37
C ALA A 12 2.66 -2.47 17.77
N LEU A 13 2.40 -3.50 16.96
CA LEU A 13 2.85 -4.86 17.23
C LEU A 13 4.36 -5.03 17.05
N ILE A 14 4.89 -4.54 15.95
CA ILE A 14 6.30 -4.73 15.60
C ILE A 14 7.18 -3.90 16.55
N SER A 15 6.83 -2.64 16.84
CA SER A 15 7.59 -1.78 17.74
C SER A 15 7.66 -2.36 19.17
N ARG A 16 6.56 -2.98 19.63
CA ARG A 16 6.55 -3.67 20.92
C ARG A 16 7.53 -4.84 20.93
N MET A 17 7.52 -5.70 19.89
CA MET A 17 8.43 -6.84 19.80
C MET A 17 9.89 -6.42 19.65
N VAL A 18 10.15 -5.33 18.93
CA VAL A 18 11.49 -4.74 18.83
C VAL A 18 11.95 -4.21 20.19
N GLY A 19 11.07 -3.55 20.96
CA GLY A 19 11.36 -3.08 22.32
C GLY A 19 11.60 -4.20 23.33
N GLU A 20 11.00 -5.37 23.12
CA GLU A 20 11.21 -6.59 23.90
C GLU A 20 12.44 -7.40 23.39
N GLU A 21 13.22 -6.88 22.45
CA GLU A 21 14.38 -7.54 21.79
C GLU A 21 14.02 -8.88 21.12
N HIS A 22 12.75 -9.10 20.81
CA HIS A 22 12.24 -10.34 20.21
C HIS A 22 12.21 -10.24 18.67
N TYR A 23 13.38 -10.11 18.06
CA TYR A 23 13.56 -9.81 16.63
C TYR A 23 12.99 -10.88 15.70
N GLU A 24 13.08 -12.16 16.08
CA GLU A 24 12.49 -13.25 15.28
C GLU A 24 10.96 -13.13 15.22
N GLY A 25 10.33 -12.80 16.35
CA GLY A 25 8.89 -12.54 16.41
C GLY A 25 8.49 -11.32 15.61
N ALA A 26 9.28 -10.25 15.67
CA ALA A 26 9.09 -9.04 14.87
C ALA A 26 9.18 -9.31 13.37
N GLY A 27 10.15 -10.13 12.92
CA GLY A 27 10.29 -10.55 11.53
C GLY A 27 9.06 -11.34 11.02
N LYS A 28 8.59 -12.32 11.80
CA LYS A 28 7.38 -13.08 11.47
C LYS A 28 6.14 -12.19 11.37
N GLN A 29 5.99 -11.23 12.28
CA GLN A 29 4.86 -10.30 12.26
C GLN A 29 4.95 -9.31 11.09
N ALA A 30 6.14 -8.84 10.77
CA ALA A 30 6.40 -8.00 9.61
C ALA A 30 6.12 -8.75 8.30
N GLY A 31 6.53 -10.02 8.20
CA GLY A 31 6.20 -10.89 7.06
C GLY A 31 4.71 -11.10 6.91
N ALA A 32 3.98 -11.38 8.00
CA ALA A 32 2.53 -11.51 7.99
C ALA A 32 1.84 -10.20 7.55
N LEU A 33 2.33 -9.04 7.98
CA LEU A 33 1.81 -7.73 7.57
C LEU A 33 1.97 -7.53 6.06
N VAL A 34 3.13 -7.85 5.49
CA VAL A 34 3.37 -7.76 4.03
C VAL A 34 2.49 -8.76 3.27
N GLY A 35 2.34 -9.99 3.78
CA GLY A 35 1.46 -11.00 3.20
C GLY A 35 0.00 -10.56 3.15
N VAL A 36 -0.52 -9.98 4.25
CA VAL A 36 -1.87 -9.40 4.30
C VAL A 36 -1.99 -8.22 3.35
N ALA A 37 -1.01 -7.32 3.33
CA ALA A 37 -0.98 -6.17 2.44
C ALA A 37 -1.04 -6.60 0.96
N LEU A 38 -0.27 -7.61 0.58
CA LEU A 38 -0.28 -8.19 -0.77
C LEU A 38 -1.65 -8.80 -1.12
N ALA A 39 -2.22 -9.61 -0.22
CA ALA A 39 -3.52 -10.24 -0.42
C ALA A 39 -4.64 -9.19 -0.55
N MET A 40 -4.64 -8.18 0.31
CA MET A 40 -5.62 -7.08 0.27
C MET A 40 -5.45 -6.21 -0.97
N GLY A 41 -4.21 -5.84 -1.33
CA GLY A 41 -3.92 -5.09 -2.54
C GLY A 41 -4.38 -5.83 -3.79
N ALA A 42 -4.13 -7.15 -3.87
CA ALA A 42 -4.58 -7.99 -4.97
C ALA A 42 -6.10 -8.12 -5.03
N ALA A 43 -6.78 -8.31 -3.88
CA ALA A 43 -8.22 -8.40 -3.81
C ALA A 43 -8.90 -7.09 -4.26
N ILE A 44 -8.42 -5.95 -3.75
CA ILE A 44 -8.95 -4.63 -4.12
C ILE A 44 -8.65 -4.32 -5.59
N ASN A 45 -7.44 -4.62 -6.07
CA ASN A 45 -7.10 -4.46 -7.49
C ASN A 45 -8.06 -5.25 -8.39
N THR A 46 -8.26 -6.53 -8.07
CA THR A 46 -9.17 -7.40 -8.84
C THR A 46 -10.59 -6.87 -8.82
N PHE A 47 -11.10 -6.52 -7.64
CA PHE A 47 -12.43 -5.95 -7.49
C PHE A 47 -12.60 -4.66 -8.28
N MET A 48 -11.69 -3.69 -8.12
CA MET A 48 -11.74 -2.40 -8.81
C MET A 48 -11.60 -2.55 -10.33
N PHE A 49 -10.77 -3.48 -10.79
CA PHE A 49 -10.59 -3.73 -12.22
C PHE A 49 -11.88 -4.23 -12.89
N PHE A 50 -12.56 -5.20 -12.28
CA PHE A 50 -13.79 -5.77 -12.83
C PHE A 50 -15.02 -4.90 -12.55
N ALA A 51 -15.11 -4.29 -11.38
CA ALA A 51 -16.26 -3.46 -10.98
C ALA A 51 -16.16 -2.00 -11.46
N ALA A 52 -15.09 -1.59 -12.16
CA ALA A 52 -14.84 -0.20 -12.54
C ALA A 52 -16.04 0.48 -13.20
N SER A 53 -16.66 -0.16 -14.17
CA SER A 53 -17.82 0.41 -14.88
C SER A 53 -19.06 0.48 -14.00
N ALA A 54 -19.31 -0.54 -13.16
CA ALA A 54 -20.44 -0.56 -12.25
C ALA A 54 -20.31 0.51 -11.16
N VAL A 55 -19.10 0.68 -10.60
CA VAL A 55 -18.81 1.70 -9.59
C VAL A 55 -19.01 3.10 -10.17
N MET A 56 -18.49 3.38 -11.37
CA MET A 56 -18.63 4.69 -12.00
C MET A 56 -20.08 4.99 -12.40
N SER A 57 -20.82 4.00 -12.90
CA SER A 57 -22.26 4.16 -13.17
C SER A 57 -23.07 4.42 -11.91
N PHE A 58 -22.76 3.73 -10.80
CA PHE A 58 -23.39 3.98 -9.50
C PHE A 58 -23.12 5.40 -8.98
N MET A 59 -21.94 5.96 -9.29
CA MET A 59 -21.59 7.36 -8.97
C MET A 59 -22.26 8.38 -9.90
N GLY A 60 -23.08 7.96 -10.86
CA GLY A 60 -23.81 8.83 -11.76
C GLY A 60 -23.05 9.23 -13.03
N ALA A 61 -21.98 8.52 -13.37
CA ALA A 61 -21.29 8.73 -14.64
C ALA A 61 -22.05 8.05 -15.77
N ASP A 62 -22.35 8.78 -16.87
CA ASP A 62 -23.08 8.30 -18.04
C ASP A 62 -22.34 8.60 -19.34
N GLY A 63 -22.69 7.85 -20.38
CA GLY A 63 -22.20 8.09 -21.74
C GLY A 63 -20.69 8.01 -21.88
N GLU A 64 -20.08 8.99 -22.52
CA GLU A 64 -18.63 9.04 -22.77
C GLU A 64 -17.82 9.21 -21.49
N VAL A 65 -18.35 9.94 -20.51
CA VAL A 65 -17.69 10.15 -19.20
C VAL A 65 -17.54 8.82 -18.46
N LEU A 66 -18.54 7.94 -18.50
CA LEU A 66 -18.49 6.61 -17.93
C LEU A 66 -17.32 5.79 -18.49
N GLY A 67 -17.15 5.83 -19.82
CA GLY A 67 -16.06 5.10 -20.48
C GLY A 67 -14.68 5.59 -20.08
N GLN A 68 -14.50 6.89 -20.00
CA GLN A 68 -13.23 7.50 -19.58
C GLN A 68 -12.93 7.26 -18.10
N ALA A 69 -13.91 7.43 -17.22
CA ALA A 69 -13.78 7.21 -15.78
C ALA A 69 -13.51 5.73 -15.45
N ALA A 70 -14.21 4.81 -16.09
CA ALA A 70 -13.97 3.38 -15.92
C ALA A 70 -12.57 2.96 -16.40
N ALA A 71 -12.10 3.52 -17.52
CA ALA A 71 -10.75 3.28 -18.01
C ALA A 71 -9.68 3.83 -17.06
N TYR A 72 -9.89 5.03 -16.50
CA TYR A 72 -9.03 5.60 -15.48
C TYR A 72 -8.96 4.68 -14.25
N LEU A 73 -10.11 4.25 -13.72
CA LEU A 73 -10.18 3.42 -12.53
C LEU A 73 -9.52 2.05 -12.73
N ARG A 74 -9.66 1.45 -13.92
CA ARG A 74 -8.98 0.20 -14.26
C ARG A 74 -7.45 0.35 -14.30
N VAL A 75 -6.93 1.43 -14.86
CA VAL A 75 -5.48 1.68 -14.87
C VAL A 75 -5.00 1.97 -13.46
N SER A 76 -5.69 2.83 -12.71
CA SER A 76 -5.34 3.17 -11.32
C SER A 76 -5.41 1.96 -10.38
N SER A 77 -6.22 0.94 -10.68
CA SER A 77 -6.29 -0.25 -9.83
C SER A 77 -4.97 -1.00 -9.71
N PHE A 78 -4.11 -0.94 -10.73
CA PHE A 78 -2.77 -1.55 -10.68
C PHE A 78 -1.84 -0.90 -9.64
N GLU A 79 -2.11 0.32 -9.23
CA GLU A 79 -1.39 1.00 -8.16
C GLU A 79 -1.67 0.38 -6.77
N MET A 80 -2.80 -0.30 -6.59
CA MET A 80 -3.23 -0.80 -5.28
C MET A 80 -2.24 -1.80 -4.68
N ILE A 81 -1.70 -2.72 -5.47
CA ILE A 81 -0.76 -3.71 -4.97
C ILE A 81 0.52 -3.06 -4.43
N PRO A 82 1.29 -2.28 -5.22
CA PRO A 82 2.49 -1.62 -4.71
C PRO A 82 2.20 -0.65 -3.58
N LEU A 83 1.06 0.02 -3.58
CA LEU A 83 0.66 0.96 -2.52
C LEU A 83 0.48 0.26 -1.17
N PHE A 84 -0.21 -0.89 -1.13
CA PHE A 84 -0.40 -1.66 0.10
C PHE A 84 0.92 -2.23 0.63
N ILE A 85 1.77 -2.75 -0.25
CA ILE A 85 3.09 -3.26 0.15
C ILE A 85 3.98 -2.11 0.67
N PHE A 86 3.93 -0.94 0.03
CA PHE A 86 4.66 0.24 0.48
C PHE A 86 4.18 0.72 1.87
N ALA A 87 2.87 0.68 2.14
CA ALA A 87 2.34 1.01 3.46
C ALA A 87 2.82 0.03 4.55
N ALA A 88 2.88 -1.27 4.24
CA ALA A 88 3.46 -2.27 5.14
C ALA A 88 4.96 -2.00 5.37
N PHE A 89 5.71 -1.69 4.31
CA PHE A 89 7.11 -1.30 4.41
C PHE A 89 7.31 -0.07 5.31
N CYS A 90 6.50 0.98 5.12
CA CYS A 90 6.53 2.17 5.98
C CYS A 90 6.32 1.82 7.45
N SER A 91 5.34 0.95 7.76
CA SER A 91 5.04 0.51 9.12
C SER A 91 6.22 -0.22 9.76
N ILE A 92 6.88 -1.09 9.00
CA ILE A 92 8.05 -1.84 9.47
C ILE A 92 9.23 -0.89 9.77
N ARG A 93 9.51 0.06 8.86
CA ARG A 93 10.59 1.04 9.07
C ARG A 93 10.31 1.98 10.24
N GLN A 94 9.06 2.44 10.39
CA GLN A 94 8.64 3.24 11.54
C GLN A 94 8.80 2.49 12.86
N SER A 95 8.53 1.19 12.87
CA SER A 95 8.64 0.35 14.08
C SER A 95 10.08 0.23 14.59
N VAL A 96 11.08 0.36 13.72
CA VAL A 96 12.51 0.37 14.08
C VAL A 96 13.08 1.78 14.21
N GLY A 97 12.23 2.82 14.13
CA GLY A 97 12.61 4.22 14.30
C GLY A 97 13.17 4.91 13.05
N ASP A 98 13.22 4.22 11.91
CA ASP A 98 13.66 4.81 10.64
C ASP A 98 12.47 5.39 9.87
N MET A 99 12.22 6.68 10.06
CA MET A 99 11.18 7.40 9.33
C MET A 99 11.69 8.08 8.06
N MET A 100 13.01 8.30 7.93
CA MET A 100 13.57 9.08 6.83
C MET A 100 13.56 8.31 5.51
N TYR A 101 13.85 7.01 5.56
CA TYR A 101 13.90 6.20 4.34
C TYR A 101 12.55 6.10 3.61
N PRO A 102 11.40 5.81 4.28
CA PRO A 102 10.08 5.88 3.65
C PRO A 102 9.73 7.25 3.09
N VAL A 103 10.11 8.34 3.79
CA VAL A 103 9.85 9.71 3.32
C VAL A 103 10.62 10.01 2.04
N ILE A 104 11.91 9.66 1.98
CA ILE A 104 12.73 9.83 0.77
C ILE A 104 12.11 9.07 -0.41
N LEU A 105 11.69 7.81 -0.20
CA LEU A 105 11.03 7.03 -1.25
C LEU A 105 9.71 7.67 -1.71
N SER A 106 8.92 8.23 -0.80
CA SER A 106 7.69 8.95 -1.14
C SER A 106 7.96 10.17 -2.03
N VAL A 107 9.02 10.92 -1.72
CA VAL A 107 9.44 12.07 -2.54
C VAL A 107 9.89 11.59 -3.93
N VAL A 108 10.67 10.52 -4.00
CA VAL A 108 11.11 9.93 -5.28
C VAL A 108 9.90 9.49 -6.12
N ALA A 109 8.92 8.81 -5.49
CA ALA A 109 7.69 8.41 -6.16
C ALA A 109 6.90 9.61 -6.70
N ALA A 110 6.80 10.69 -5.91
CA ALA A 110 6.10 11.92 -6.32
C ALA A 110 6.80 12.59 -7.52
N VAL A 111 8.13 12.72 -7.49
CA VAL A 111 8.90 13.28 -8.60
C VAL A 111 8.75 12.42 -9.86
N ALA A 112 8.85 11.10 -9.72
CA ALA A 112 8.66 10.17 -10.84
C ALA A 112 7.24 10.24 -11.40
N ASN A 113 6.22 10.37 -10.56
CA ASN A 113 4.83 10.58 -10.97
C ASN A 113 4.67 11.86 -11.79
N ILE A 114 5.22 12.99 -11.32
CA ILE A 114 5.16 14.27 -12.04
C ILE A 114 5.86 14.16 -13.39
N ALA A 115 7.06 13.58 -13.45
CA ALA A 115 7.80 13.39 -14.68
C ALA A 115 7.03 12.49 -15.67
N ALA A 116 6.48 11.37 -15.19
CA ALA A 116 5.67 10.47 -15.99
C ALA A 116 4.38 11.15 -16.50
N ALA A 117 3.73 11.97 -15.65
CA ALA A 117 2.53 12.72 -16.04
C ALA A 117 2.84 13.71 -17.17
N MET A 118 3.95 14.43 -17.10
CA MET A 118 4.38 15.33 -18.19
C MET A 118 4.55 14.58 -19.51
N VAL A 119 5.16 13.40 -19.48
CA VAL A 119 5.38 12.59 -20.68
C VAL A 119 4.05 12.01 -21.20
N PHE A 120 3.28 11.37 -20.35
CA PHE A 120 2.06 10.65 -20.79
C PHE A 120 0.94 11.59 -21.21
N ILE A 121 0.80 12.75 -20.56
CA ILE A 121 -0.25 13.70 -20.87
C ILE A 121 0.17 14.61 -22.03
N ASN A 122 1.37 15.21 -21.95
CA ASN A 122 1.75 16.26 -22.92
C ASN A 122 2.44 15.69 -24.17
N VAL A 123 3.28 14.64 -24.05
CA VAL A 123 4.01 14.09 -25.19
C VAL A 123 3.21 13.01 -25.88
N LEU A 124 2.59 12.10 -25.13
CA LEU A 124 1.80 10.99 -25.70
C LEU A 124 0.32 11.31 -25.89
N GLY A 125 -0.16 12.45 -25.37
CA GLY A 125 -1.55 12.89 -25.55
C GLY A 125 -2.59 11.96 -24.93
N MET A 126 -2.23 11.15 -23.92
CA MET A 126 -3.11 10.11 -23.35
C MET A 126 -4.24 10.67 -22.48
N GLY A 127 -4.25 11.98 -22.18
CA GLY A 127 -5.28 12.62 -21.38
C GLY A 127 -5.41 12.00 -20.00
N ILE A 128 -6.65 11.72 -19.57
CA ILE A 128 -6.99 11.18 -18.23
C ILE A 128 -6.33 9.80 -17.99
N LYS A 129 -6.25 8.95 -19.00
CA LYS A 129 -5.58 7.65 -18.90
C LYS A 129 -4.06 7.80 -18.63
N GLY A 130 -3.46 8.86 -19.20
CA GLY A 130 -2.06 9.20 -18.96
C GLY A 130 -1.79 9.60 -17.52
N ALA A 131 -2.73 10.32 -16.88
CA ALA A 131 -2.62 10.66 -15.45
C ALA A 131 -2.64 9.40 -14.57
N ALA A 132 -3.54 8.45 -14.82
CA ALA A 132 -3.58 7.17 -14.11
C ALA A 132 -2.29 6.36 -14.31
N ALA A 133 -1.81 6.27 -15.55
CA ALA A 133 -0.57 5.57 -15.89
C ALA A 133 0.65 6.20 -15.20
N ALA A 134 0.67 7.54 -15.05
CA ALA A 134 1.73 8.25 -14.33
C ALA A 134 1.78 7.90 -12.85
N SER A 135 0.61 7.79 -12.19
CA SER A 135 0.54 7.36 -10.79
C SER A 135 1.10 5.96 -10.61
N VAL A 136 0.70 5.02 -11.48
CA VAL A 136 1.24 3.66 -11.48
C VAL A 136 2.76 3.66 -11.70
N ALA A 137 3.25 4.43 -12.65
CA ALA A 137 4.69 4.54 -12.95
C ALA A 137 5.47 5.12 -11.76
N GLY A 138 4.93 6.15 -11.09
CA GLY A 138 5.50 6.72 -9.87
C GLY A 138 5.66 5.69 -8.77
N GLN A 139 4.60 4.93 -8.48
CA GLN A 139 4.65 3.86 -7.48
C GLN A 139 5.61 2.73 -7.88
N LEU A 140 5.58 2.30 -9.13
CA LEU A 140 6.48 1.24 -9.61
C LEU A 140 7.96 1.64 -9.57
N SER A 141 8.29 2.92 -9.68
CA SER A 141 9.67 3.41 -9.62
C SER A 141 10.37 3.11 -8.30
N ILE A 142 9.62 3.07 -7.19
CA ILE A 142 10.15 2.81 -5.85
C ILE A 142 10.09 1.34 -5.43
N VAL A 143 9.39 0.49 -6.18
CA VAL A 143 9.23 -0.95 -5.88
C VAL A 143 10.57 -1.65 -5.62
N PRO A 144 11.60 -1.55 -6.48
CA PRO A 144 12.86 -2.26 -6.27
C PRO A 144 13.58 -1.80 -5.00
N PHE A 145 13.44 -0.54 -4.63
CA PHE A 145 14.10 0.03 -3.45
C PHE A 145 13.48 -0.49 -2.15
N TYR A 146 12.17 -0.47 -2.01
CA TYR A 146 11.55 -0.97 -0.79
C TYR A 146 11.55 -2.51 -0.72
N ILE A 147 11.46 -3.23 -1.83
CA ILE A 147 11.63 -4.70 -1.84
C ILE A 147 13.05 -5.04 -1.36
N ARG A 148 14.08 -4.38 -1.88
CA ARG A 148 15.45 -4.55 -1.39
C ARG A 148 15.54 -4.22 0.11
N GLY A 149 14.87 -3.16 0.57
CA GLY A 149 14.83 -2.76 1.98
C GLY A 149 14.14 -3.79 2.89
N LEU A 150 13.15 -4.53 2.39
CA LEU A 150 12.47 -5.58 3.14
C LEU A 150 13.34 -6.84 3.33
N PHE A 151 14.09 -7.24 2.29
CA PHE A 151 14.83 -8.51 2.30
C PHE A 151 16.33 -8.36 2.63
N HIS A 152 16.92 -7.19 2.44
CA HIS A 152 18.37 -6.95 2.62
C HIS A 152 18.68 -5.78 3.53
N GLY A 153 17.73 -5.33 4.35
CA GLY A 153 17.99 -4.30 5.35
C GLY A 153 19.04 -4.77 6.35
N LYS A 154 20.02 -3.91 6.67
CA LYS A 154 20.99 -4.13 7.76
C LYS A 154 20.33 -3.99 9.15
N ASP A 155 19.03 -3.78 9.18
CA ASP A 155 18.26 -3.50 10.37
C ASP A 155 17.80 -4.80 11.05
N THR A 156 17.48 -4.69 12.29
CA THR A 156 17.15 -5.74 13.25
C THR A 156 15.98 -6.64 12.84
N VAL A 157 15.14 -6.21 11.87
CA VAL A 157 13.96 -6.95 11.39
C VAL A 157 14.17 -7.28 9.91
N THR A 158 14.54 -8.53 9.62
CA THR A 158 14.61 -9.08 8.26
C THR A 158 13.45 -10.01 8.03
N ILE A 159 12.85 -9.96 6.83
CA ILE A 159 11.72 -10.79 6.44
C ILE A 159 12.21 -11.88 5.51
N THR A 160 11.79 -13.12 5.76
CA THR A 160 11.95 -14.26 4.84
C THR A 160 10.66 -14.48 4.06
N LEU A 161 10.77 -15.09 2.87
CA LEU A 161 9.58 -15.42 2.06
C LEU A 161 8.62 -16.39 2.79
N ASP A 162 9.15 -17.22 3.69
CA ASP A 162 8.34 -18.10 4.52
C ASP A 162 7.52 -17.34 5.57
N ASP A 163 8.01 -16.20 6.06
CA ASP A 163 7.28 -15.35 7.01
C ASP A 163 6.09 -14.64 6.37
N MET A 164 6.09 -14.49 5.04
CA MET A 164 4.96 -13.92 4.28
C MET A 164 3.79 -14.90 4.12
N ARG A 165 3.94 -16.17 4.52
CA ARG A 165 2.84 -17.12 4.50
C ARG A 165 1.76 -16.65 5.48
N LEU A 166 0.53 -16.62 4.99
CA LEU A 166 -0.66 -16.21 5.75
C LEU A 166 -0.89 -17.19 6.92
N ASN A 167 -0.20 -16.96 8.03
CA ASN A 167 -0.42 -17.74 9.25
C ASN A 167 -1.63 -17.16 10.01
N ALA A 168 -2.67 -17.96 10.13
CA ALA A 168 -3.93 -17.54 10.77
C ALA A 168 -3.73 -16.98 12.19
N LYS A 169 -2.72 -17.43 12.93
CA LYS A 169 -2.40 -16.92 14.27
C LYS A 169 -1.89 -15.47 14.24
N GLU A 170 -0.97 -15.18 13.33
CA GLU A 170 -0.37 -13.84 13.20
C GLU A 170 -1.37 -12.85 12.58
N ILE A 171 -2.16 -13.29 11.61
CA ILE A 171 -3.25 -12.50 11.03
C ILE A 171 -4.28 -12.14 12.11
N LYS A 172 -4.69 -13.11 12.95
CA LYS A 172 -5.64 -12.85 14.05
C LYS A 172 -5.12 -11.81 15.05
N LYS A 173 -3.81 -11.80 15.33
CA LYS A 173 -3.19 -10.76 16.19
C LYS A 173 -3.28 -9.39 15.53
N LEU A 174 -2.94 -9.29 14.24
CA LEU A 174 -3.05 -8.03 13.47
C LEU A 174 -4.47 -7.49 13.48
N PHE A 175 -5.46 -8.31 13.13
CA PHE A 175 -6.85 -7.88 13.09
C PHE A 175 -7.43 -7.55 14.48
N LYS A 176 -6.98 -8.21 15.54
CA LYS A 176 -7.40 -7.90 16.92
C LYS A 176 -6.99 -6.48 17.36
N ILE A 177 -5.87 -5.98 16.84
CA ILE A 177 -5.39 -4.62 17.14
C ILE A 177 -5.88 -3.64 16.08
N ALA A 178 -5.98 -4.06 14.81
CA ALA A 178 -6.49 -3.22 13.73
C ALA A 178 -7.97 -2.83 13.93
N GLY A 179 -8.81 -3.72 14.47
CA GLY A 179 -10.24 -3.47 14.70
C GLY A 179 -10.50 -2.19 15.50
N PRO A 180 -10.04 -2.10 16.76
CA PRO A 180 -10.21 -0.87 17.55
C PRO A 180 -9.58 0.38 16.95
N SER A 181 -8.47 0.22 16.21
CA SER A 181 -7.81 1.34 15.53
C SER A 181 -8.62 1.85 14.34
N ILE A 182 -9.29 0.96 13.60
CA ILE A 182 -10.19 1.32 12.51
C ILE A 182 -11.43 2.02 13.05
N ASP A 183 -12.03 1.51 14.13
CA ASP A 183 -13.19 2.14 14.78
C ASP A 183 -12.86 3.54 15.26
N CYS A 184 -11.69 3.72 15.91
CA CYS A 184 -11.23 5.04 16.36
C CYS A 184 -11.05 6.02 15.19
N LEU A 185 -10.49 5.56 14.05
CA LEU A 185 -10.29 6.40 12.86
C LEU A 185 -11.62 6.75 12.16
N LEU A 186 -12.60 5.86 12.18
CA LEU A 186 -13.94 6.14 11.65
C LEU A 186 -14.65 7.19 12.50
N TYR A 187 -14.59 7.09 13.83
CA TYR A 187 -15.19 8.08 14.73
C TYR A 187 -14.55 9.47 14.63
N THR A 188 -13.25 9.56 14.35
CA THR A 188 -12.56 10.85 14.21
C THR A 188 -12.77 11.49 12.83
N SER A 189 -13.20 10.73 11.83
CA SER A 189 -13.51 11.24 10.49
C SER A 189 -14.88 11.90 10.39
N ASP A 190 -15.79 11.63 11.34
CA ASP A 190 -17.16 12.14 11.40
C ASP A 190 -17.32 13.34 12.36
N ALA A 191 -16.23 13.82 12.97
CA ALA A 191 -16.18 14.99 13.83
C ALA A 191 -15.49 16.18 13.15
#